data_74bbaca7e872cfd6dc62c5dc0a9edd1d
#
_entry.id   74bbaca7e872cfd6dc62c5dc0a9edd1d
#
_cell.length_a   1.000
_cell.length_b   1.000
_cell.length_c   1.000
_cell.angle_alpha   90.00
_cell.angle_beta   90.00
_cell.angle_gamma   90.00
#
_symmetry.space_group_name_H-M   'P 1'
#
loop_
_entity.id
_entity.type
_entity.pdbx_description
1 polymer ?
#
loop_
_entity_poly.entity_id
_entity_poly.type
_entity_poly.pdbx_seq_one_letter_code
_entity_poly.pdbx_strand_id
1 'polypeptide(L)'
;LTRNVLKLMLAYAISRGIIFNNPAAAIEARYIAQATSRDVALTAEEIGILLRGIYTSNMKRRHKLALQLLIICMVRKSEMIEATWSEVNFNALEWRIPGERMKMDNPHIVPLSKQALAMFEELKFLAGDSPYVFPSRNDHRRPISKTTLNCAVRTLDLNVRDFVIHDFRRTASTLLHEQGYNSG
;
A
#
# COMPACT_ATOMS: atom_id res chain seq x y z
N LEU A 1 14.32 -8.28 -11.91
CA LEU A 1 13.06 -8.32 -12.69
C LEU A 1 13.36 -8.61 -14.17
N THR A 2 14.23 -7.83 -14.82
CA THR A 2 14.55 -7.89 -16.26
C THR A 2 15.04 -9.26 -16.71
N ARG A 3 15.97 -9.90 -15.95
CA ARG A 3 16.46 -11.25 -16.27
C ARG A 3 15.34 -12.28 -16.34
N ASN A 4 14.44 -12.28 -15.35
CA ASN A 4 13.35 -13.27 -15.32
C ASN A 4 12.37 -13.09 -16.49
N VAL A 5 12.09 -11.84 -16.87
CA VAL A 5 11.27 -11.53 -18.05
C VAL A 5 11.96 -12.03 -19.31
N LEU A 6 13.24 -11.72 -19.52
CA LEU A 6 14.01 -12.21 -20.68
C LEU A 6 14.07 -13.74 -20.71
N LYS A 7 14.33 -14.38 -19.56
CA LYS A 7 14.35 -15.85 -19.47
C LYS A 7 13.02 -16.48 -19.89
N LEU A 8 11.89 -15.91 -19.45
CA LEU A 8 10.56 -16.38 -19.83
C LEU A 8 10.24 -16.12 -21.30
N MET A 9 10.58 -14.94 -21.83
CA MET A 9 10.39 -14.62 -23.26
C MET A 9 11.19 -15.56 -24.16
N LEU A 10 12.45 -15.81 -23.83
CA LEU A 10 13.31 -16.73 -24.63
C LEU A 10 12.88 -18.19 -24.46
N ALA A 11 12.38 -18.60 -23.28
CA ALA A 11 11.78 -19.92 -23.10
C ALA A 11 10.52 -20.09 -23.96
N TYR A 12 9.69 -19.05 -24.07
CA TYR A 12 8.56 -19.07 -25.00
C TYR A 12 9.00 -19.16 -26.46
N ALA A 13 10.05 -18.42 -26.86
CA ALA A 13 10.59 -18.48 -28.19
C ALA A 13 11.12 -19.90 -28.56
N ILE A 14 11.71 -20.63 -27.59
CA ILE A 14 12.07 -22.05 -27.74
C ILE A 14 10.83 -22.91 -27.97
N SER A 15 9.80 -22.76 -27.17
CA SER A 15 8.56 -23.52 -27.30
C SER A 15 7.85 -23.31 -28.63
N ARG A 16 8.14 -22.19 -29.31
CA ARG A 16 7.63 -21.88 -30.66
C ARG A 16 8.60 -22.25 -31.78
N GLY A 17 9.74 -22.88 -31.47
CA GLY A 17 10.74 -23.27 -32.45
C GLY A 17 11.50 -22.10 -33.12
N ILE A 18 11.44 -20.88 -32.53
CA ILE A 18 12.08 -19.68 -33.07
C ILE A 18 13.58 -19.67 -32.79
N ILE A 19 13.98 -20.16 -31.60
CA ILE A 19 15.37 -20.29 -31.17
C ILE A 19 15.60 -21.67 -30.54
N PHE A 20 16.85 -22.15 -30.53
CA PHE A 20 17.21 -23.47 -30.02
C PHE A 20 17.73 -23.45 -28.56
N ASN A 21 18.23 -22.32 -28.08
CA ASN A 21 18.74 -22.19 -26.74
C ASN A 21 18.29 -20.89 -26.07
N ASN A 22 18.37 -20.87 -24.75
CA ASN A 22 18.02 -19.67 -23.94
C ASN A 22 19.28 -19.09 -23.31
N PRO A 23 19.92 -18.07 -23.91
CA PRO A 23 21.14 -17.48 -23.35
C PRO A 23 20.95 -16.82 -21.98
N ALA A 24 19.73 -16.37 -21.67
CA ALA A 24 19.42 -15.81 -20.36
C ALA A 24 19.34 -16.88 -19.25
N ALA A 25 19.22 -18.16 -19.60
CA ALA A 25 19.20 -19.24 -18.61
C ALA A 25 20.59 -19.46 -17.98
N ALA A 26 21.66 -19.27 -18.77
CA ALA A 26 23.04 -19.42 -18.33
C ALA A 26 23.49 -18.30 -17.35
N ILE A 27 22.80 -17.16 -17.33
CA ILE A 27 23.14 -16.06 -16.43
C ILE A 27 22.59 -16.39 -15.03
N GLU A 28 23.47 -16.71 -14.08
CA GLU A 28 23.09 -16.95 -12.70
C GLU A 28 22.73 -15.65 -11.96
N ALA A 29 21.76 -15.74 -11.06
CA ALA A 29 21.29 -14.56 -10.27
C ALA A 29 22.40 -13.91 -9.45
N ARG A 30 23.39 -14.69 -9.01
CA ARG A 30 24.57 -14.21 -8.22
C ARG A 30 25.46 -13.21 -8.97
N TYR A 31 25.46 -13.25 -10.31
CA TYR A 31 26.25 -12.32 -11.14
C TYR A 31 25.50 -11.04 -11.49
N ILE A 32 24.24 -10.92 -11.05
CA ILE A 32 23.43 -9.72 -11.27
C ILE A 32 23.40 -8.95 -9.97
N ALA A 33 23.55 -7.62 -10.05
CA ALA A 33 23.43 -6.75 -8.90
C ALA A 33 22.11 -7.05 -8.15
N GLN A 34 22.21 -7.53 -6.92
CA GLN A 34 21.07 -7.73 -6.06
C GLN A 34 20.55 -6.35 -5.66
N ALA A 35 19.28 -6.09 -5.91
CA ALA A 35 18.65 -4.92 -5.35
C ALA A 35 18.70 -5.03 -3.82
N THR A 36 19.37 -4.11 -3.16
CA THR A 36 19.35 -4.01 -1.71
C THR A 36 17.90 -3.82 -1.27
N SER A 37 17.47 -4.64 -0.33
CA SER A 37 16.14 -4.48 0.27
C SER A 37 16.09 -3.10 0.93
N ARG A 38 15.08 -2.31 0.57
CA ARG A 38 14.82 -1.03 1.23
C ARG A 38 14.43 -1.33 2.69
N ASP A 39 15.20 -0.80 3.62
CA ASP A 39 15.00 -0.98 5.06
C ASP A 39 14.83 0.38 5.74
N VAL A 40 13.68 1.02 5.47
CA VAL A 40 13.34 2.34 6.02
C VAL A 40 12.18 2.21 6.99
N ALA A 41 12.41 2.59 8.24
CA ALA A 41 11.40 2.83 9.25
C ALA A 41 11.54 4.28 9.74
N LEU A 42 10.45 5.03 9.75
CA LEU A 42 10.41 6.39 10.27
C LEU A 42 10.42 6.36 11.80
N THR A 43 11.06 7.32 12.42
CA THR A 43 10.98 7.49 13.88
C THR A 43 9.62 8.05 14.29
N ALA A 44 9.27 7.97 15.57
CA ALA A 44 8.05 8.58 16.10
C ALA A 44 8.00 10.10 15.83
N GLU A 45 9.14 10.78 15.90
CA GLU A 45 9.26 12.21 15.57
C GLU A 45 8.97 12.48 14.10
N GLU A 46 9.57 11.70 13.18
CA GLU A 46 9.35 11.81 11.74
C GLU A 46 7.90 11.52 11.36
N ILE A 47 7.24 10.54 12.01
CA ILE A 47 5.79 10.33 11.86
C ILE A 47 5.00 11.55 12.31
N GLY A 48 5.38 12.18 13.42
CA GLY A 48 4.77 13.43 13.88
C GLY A 48 4.89 14.56 12.86
N ILE A 49 6.07 14.74 12.25
CA ILE A 49 6.31 15.71 11.17
C ILE A 49 5.44 15.39 9.95
N LEU A 50 5.42 14.12 9.54
CA LEU A 50 4.63 13.64 8.41
C LEU A 50 3.12 13.90 8.61
N LEU A 51 2.58 13.55 9.77
CA LEU A 51 1.15 13.74 10.07
C LEU A 51 0.77 15.22 10.08
N ARG A 52 1.61 16.09 10.65
CA ARG A 52 1.41 17.55 10.59
C ARG A 52 1.48 18.06 9.15
N GLY A 53 2.46 17.60 8.37
CA GLY A 53 2.59 17.96 6.96
C GLY A 53 1.39 17.51 6.12
N ILE A 54 0.89 16.30 6.33
CA ILE A 54 -0.36 15.83 5.70
C ILE A 54 -1.52 16.75 6.08
N TYR A 55 -1.66 17.07 7.37
CA TYR A 55 -2.75 17.92 7.87
C TYR A 55 -2.75 19.31 7.25
N THR A 56 -1.60 19.98 7.20
CA THR A 56 -1.45 21.36 6.69
C THR A 56 -1.38 21.45 5.16
N SER A 57 -1.14 20.36 4.46
CA SER A 57 -1.00 20.33 2.99
C SER A 57 -2.29 20.73 2.26
N ASN A 58 -2.14 21.08 0.98
CA ASN A 58 -3.28 21.33 0.07
C ASN A 58 -3.85 20.04 -0.58
N MET A 59 -3.51 18.86 -0.05
CA MET A 59 -4.08 17.61 -0.55
C MET A 59 -5.60 17.56 -0.38
N LYS A 60 -6.27 16.83 -1.28
CA LYS A 60 -7.70 16.52 -1.10
C LYS A 60 -7.90 15.77 0.21
N ARG A 61 -8.97 16.11 0.92
CA ARG A 61 -9.28 15.52 2.23
C ARG A 61 -9.25 14.00 2.23
N ARG A 62 -9.84 13.36 1.23
CA ARG A 62 -9.81 11.89 1.07
C ARG A 62 -8.41 11.29 0.99
N HIS A 63 -7.44 12.00 0.40
CA HIS A 63 -6.05 11.53 0.33
C HIS A 63 -5.35 11.66 1.68
N LYS A 64 -5.62 12.74 2.43
CA LYS A 64 -5.14 12.90 3.80
C LYS A 64 -5.62 11.76 4.69
N LEU A 65 -6.92 11.46 4.64
CA LEU A 65 -7.52 10.35 5.40
C LEU A 65 -6.95 8.99 4.98
N ALA A 66 -6.74 8.76 3.67
CA ALA A 66 -6.12 7.52 3.19
C ALA A 66 -4.71 7.31 3.74
N LEU A 67 -3.88 8.36 3.76
CA LEU A 67 -2.51 8.28 4.29
C LEU A 67 -2.49 8.04 5.80
N GLN A 68 -3.38 8.70 6.54
CA GLN A 68 -3.53 8.49 7.98
C GLN A 68 -4.01 7.06 8.30
N LEU A 69 -5.01 6.57 7.57
CA LEU A 69 -5.51 5.19 7.74
C LEU A 69 -4.45 4.14 7.39
N LEU A 70 -3.59 4.38 6.38
CA LEU A 70 -2.49 3.48 6.06
C LEU A 70 -1.50 3.33 7.22
N ILE A 71 -1.26 4.40 7.98
CA ILE A 71 -0.38 4.37 9.15
C ILE A 71 -1.09 3.65 10.32
N ILE A 72 -2.37 3.96 10.58
CA ILE A 72 -3.11 3.42 11.73
C ILE A 72 -3.47 1.94 11.53
N CYS A 73 -3.94 1.57 10.33
CA CYS A 73 -4.42 0.21 10.03
C CYS A 73 -3.30 -0.73 9.57
N MET A 74 -2.11 -0.22 9.27
CA MET A 74 -0.95 -1.00 8.82
C MET A 74 -1.21 -1.92 7.62
N VAL A 75 -2.19 -1.59 6.79
CA VAL A 75 -2.55 -2.35 5.59
C VAL A 75 -1.68 -1.97 4.39
N ARG A 76 -1.69 -2.80 3.36
CA ARG A 76 -1.00 -2.45 2.10
C ARG A 76 -1.77 -1.36 1.36
N LYS A 77 -1.03 -0.52 0.62
CA LYS A 77 -1.61 0.54 -0.20
C LYS A 77 -2.68 0.02 -1.18
N SER A 78 -2.47 -1.13 -1.80
CA SER A 78 -3.45 -1.75 -2.71
C SER A 78 -4.73 -2.14 -1.97
N GLU A 79 -4.61 -2.72 -0.79
CA GLU A 79 -5.73 -3.10 0.06
C GLU A 79 -6.59 -1.87 0.41
N MET A 80 -5.93 -0.76 0.80
CA MET A 80 -6.61 0.50 1.11
C MET A 80 -7.30 1.11 -0.11
N ILE A 81 -6.60 1.22 -1.25
CA ILE A 81 -7.15 1.84 -2.47
C ILE A 81 -8.38 1.10 -3.00
N GLU A 82 -8.34 -0.22 -2.96
CA GLU A 82 -9.38 -1.09 -3.52
C GLU A 82 -10.49 -1.41 -2.49
N ALA A 83 -10.45 -0.82 -1.29
CA ALA A 83 -11.43 -1.04 -0.23
C ALA A 83 -12.85 -0.67 -0.69
N THR A 84 -13.80 -1.53 -0.34
CA THR A 84 -15.22 -1.33 -0.58
C THR A 84 -15.99 -1.18 0.73
N TRP A 85 -17.15 -0.54 0.70
CA TRP A 85 -17.97 -0.33 1.89
C TRP A 85 -18.54 -1.64 2.45
N SER A 86 -18.72 -2.67 1.61
CA SER A 86 -19.15 -4.00 2.04
C SER A 86 -18.13 -4.70 2.95
N GLU A 87 -16.88 -4.27 2.93
CA GLU A 87 -15.80 -4.81 3.78
C GLU A 87 -15.75 -4.15 5.16
N VAL A 88 -16.38 -2.97 5.36
CA VAL A 88 -16.32 -2.20 6.60
C VAL A 88 -17.57 -2.44 7.43
N ASN A 89 -17.40 -3.08 8.58
CA ASN A 89 -18.47 -3.29 9.55
C ASN A 89 -18.36 -2.28 10.69
N PHE A 90 -19.16 -1.22 10.63
CA PHE A 90 -19.17 -0.14 11.61
C PHE A 90 -19.66 -0.61 13.00
N ASN A 91 -20.55 -1.59 13.06
CA ASN A 91 -21.06 -2.12 14.32
C ASN A 91 -20.05 -3.02 15.03
N ALA A 92 -19.37 -3.88 14.26
CA ALA A 92 -18.32 -4.75 14.80
C ALA A 92 -16.97 -4.03 14.96
N LEU A 93 -16.84 -2.79 14.49
CA LEU A 93 -15.59 -2.02 14.46
C LEU A 93 -14.45 -2.77 13.74
N GLU A 94 -14.78 -3.37 12.59
CA GLU A 94 -13.84 -4.19 11.82
C GLU A 94 -13.87 -3.83 10.34
N TRP A 95 -12.71 -3.90 9.72
CA TRP A 95 -12.57 -3.93 8.27
C TRP A 95 -12.09 -5.31 7.85
N ARG A 96 -12.91 -6.04 7.08
CA ARG A 96 -12.64 -7.42 6.63
C ARG A 96 -12.23 -7.41 5.18
N ILE A 97 -10.93 -7.57 4.94
CA ILE A 97 -10.36 -7.66 3.60
C ILE A 97 -10.50 -9.11 3.13
N PRO A 98 -11.22 -9.38 2.02
CA PRO A 98 -11.45 -10.74 1.55
C PRO A 98 -10.14 -11.38 1.01
N GLY A 99 -10.06 -12.71 1.10
CA GLY A 99 -8.87 -13.49 0.71
C GLY A 99 -8.45 -13.27 -0.74
N GLU A 100 -9.41 -13.16 -1.66
CA GLU A 100 -9.16 -12.95 -3.10
C GLU A 100 -8.33 -11.69 -3.39
N ARG A 101 -8.30 -10.73 -2.47
CA ARG A 101 -7.49 -9.51 -2.55
C ARG A 101 -6.15 -9.63 -1.82
N MET A 102 -5.92 -10.75 -1.15
CA MET A 102 -4.72 -11.00 -0.35
C MET A 102 -3.73 -11.88 -1.11
N LYS A 103 -2.43 -11.62 -0.90
CA LYS A 103 -1.36 -12.39 -1.56
C LYS A 103 -1.37 -13.89 -1.22
N MET A 104 -1.95 -14.26 -0.06
CA MET A 104 -1.96 -15.62 0.48
C MET A 104 -3.38 -16.21 0.52
N ASP A 105 -4.35 -15.58 -0.17
CA ASP A 105 -5.77 -15.98 -0.20
C ASP A 105 -6.45 -16.14 1.16
N ASN A 106 -5.83 -15.66 2.24
CA ASN A 106 -6.41 -15.65 3.57
C ASN A 106 -7.05 -14.30 3.86
N PRO A 107 -8.31 -14.25 4.33
CA PRO A 107 -8.96 -13.00 4.72
C PRO A 107 -8.19 -12.34 5.87
N HIS A 108 -8.16 -11.01 5.87
CA HIS A 108 -7.50 -10.23 6.90
C HIS A 108 -8.50 -9.33 7.60
N ILE A 109 -8.62 -9.50 8.93
CA ILE A 109 -9.49 -8.66 9.76
C ILE A 109 -8.65 -7.58 10.42
N VAL A 110 -8.99 -6.33 10.15
CA VAL A 110 -8.37 -5.14 10.73
C VAL A 110 -9.32 -4.54 11.76
N PRO A 111 -8.99 -4.60 13.06
CA PRO A 111 -9.79 -3.92 14.07
C PRO A 111 -9.67 -2.40 13.88
N LEU A 112 -10.80 -1.71 13.96
CA LEU A 112 -10.85 -0.26 13.77
C LEU A 112 -10.83 0.46 15.12
N SER A 113 -9.80 1.25 15.35
CA SER A 113 -9.76 2.19 16.46
C SER A 113 -10.85 3.26 16.30
N LYS A 114 -11.20 3.94 17.39
CA LYS A 114 -12.16 5.08 17.33
C LYS A 114 -11.74 6.14 16.31
N GLN A 115 -10.43 6.39 16.18
CA GLN A 115 -9.90 7.34 15.19
C GLN A 115 -10.09 6.82 13.75
N ALA A 116 -9.78 5.54 13.51
CA ALA A 116 -9.97 4.94 12.18
C ALA A 116 -11.45 4.93 11.80
N LEU A 117 -12.34 4.60 12.75
CA LEU A 117 -13.79 4.61 12.54
C LEU A 117 -14.28 5.99 12.10
N ALA A 118 -13.93 7.05 12.84
CA ALA A 118 -14.32 8.42 12.50
C ALA A 118 -13.80 8.83 11.09
N MET A 119 -12.61 8.37 10.69
CA MET A 119 -12.08 8.60 9.34
C MET A 119 -12.88 7.85 8.28
N PHE A 120 -13.31 6.61 8.53
CA PHE A 120 -14.18 5.85 7.61
C PHE A 120 -15.56 6.48 7.50
N GLU A 121 -16.14 6.99 8.59
CA GLU A 121 -17.42 7.72 8.57
C GLU A 121 -17.32 8.99 7.71
N GLU A 122 -16.26 9.78 7.88
CA GLU A 122 -16.00 10.94 7.03
C GLU A 122 -15.82 10.54 5.55
N LEU A 123 -15.07 9.47 5.29
CA LEU A 123 -14.89 8.96 3.93
C LEU A 123 -16.19 8.48 3.31
N LYS A 124 -17.10 7.89 4.11
CA LYS A 124 -18.43 7.46 3.64
C LYS A 124 -19.23 8.64 3.12
N PHE A 125 -19.21 9.75 3.85
CA PHE A 125 -19.83 11.00 3.39
C PHE A 125 -19.20 11.54 2.11
N LEU A 126 -17.85 11.52 2.01
CA LEU A 126 -17.10 12.03 0.86
C LEU A 126 -17.22 11.13 -0.39
N ALA A 127 -17.47 9.84 -0.23
CA ALA A 127 -17.58 8.88 -1.33
C ALA A 127 -18.95 8.92 -2.02
N GLY A 128 -19.99 9.39 -1.30
CA GLY A 128 -21.38 9.38 -1.81
C GLY A 128 -21.86 7.95 -2.06
N ASP A 129 -22.47 7.72 -3.22
CA ASP A 129 -23.05 6.42 -3.61
C ASP A 129 -22.05 5.43 -4.21
N SER A 130 -20.75 5.76 -4.20
CA SER A 130 -19.73 4.84 -4.69
C SER A 130 -19.64 3.58 -3.83
N PRO A 131 -19.45 2.38 -4.43
CA PRO A 131 -19.15 1.18 -3.66
C PRO A 131 -17.74 1.20 -3.04
N TYR A 132 -16.85 2.04 -3.55
CA TYR A 132 -15.46 2.15 -3.08
C TYR A 132 -15.31 3.22 -1.99
N VAL A 133 -14.44 2.95 -1.02
CA VAL A 133 -14.03 3.92 0.01
C VAL A 133 -13.28 5.10 -0.63
N PHE A 134 -12.48 4.81 -1.66
CA PHE A 134 -11.69 5.80 -2.39
C PHE A 134 -12.05 5.80 -3.88
N PRO A 135 -13.21 6.37 -4.27
CA PRO A 135 -13.63 6.38 -5.66
C PRO A 135 -12.75 7.27 -6.53
N SER A 136 -12.57 6.85 -7.78
CA SER A 136 -11.97 7.68 -8.82
C SER A 136 -12.80 8.92 -9.09
N ARG A 137 -12.12 10.02 -9.43
CA ARG A 137 -12.80 11.27 -9.84
C ARG A 137 -13.58 11.11 -11.15
N ASN A 138 -13.05 10.30 -12.06
CA ASN A 138 -13.58 10.18 -13.42
C ASN A 138 -14.64 9.09 -13.55
N ASP A 139 -14.61 8.11 -12.65
CA ASP A 139 -15.57 7.00 -12.65
C ASP A 139 -15.75 6.50 -11.21
N HIS A 140 -16.88 6.83 -10.59
CA HIS A 140 -17.21 6.47 -9.22
C HIS A 140 -17.40 4.95 -9.01
N ARG A 141 -17.47 4.18 -10.10
CA ARG A 141 -17.53 2.71 -10.08
C ARG A 141 -16.14 2.07 -10.07
N ARG A 142 -15.10 2.87 -10.00
CA ARG A 142 -13.70 2.41 -9.91
C ARG A 142 -12.97 3.09 -8.75
N PRO A 143 -11.99 2.41 -8.15
CA PRO A 143 -11.16 3.04 -7.13
C PRO A 143 -10.19 4.05 -7.76
N ILE A 144 -9.56 4.89 -6.92
CA ILE A 144 -8.47 5.77 -7.35
C ILE A 144 -7.31 4.96 -7.94
N SER A 145 -6.53 5.61 -8.80
CA SER A 145 -5.32 5.00 -9.39
C SER A 145 -4.29 4.63 -8.30
N LYS A 146 -3.59 3.52 -8.53
CA LYS A 146 -2.49 3.04 -7.66
C LYS A 146 -1.35 4.05 -7.48
N THR A 147 -1.23 5.02 -8.37
CA THR A 147 -0.23 6.10 -8.29
C THR A 147 -0.71 7.33 -7.53
N THR A 148 -2.02 7.51 -7.34
CA THR A 148 -2.61 8.73 -6.76
C THR A 148 -2.01 9.11 -5.42
N LEU A 149 -1.92 8.18 -4.47
CA LEU A 149 -1.36 8.45 -3.15
C LEU A 149 0.15 8.69 -3.19
N ASN A 150 0.88 8.01 -4.09
CA ASN A 150 2.31 8.27 -4.27
C ASN A 150 2.55 9.70 -4.80
N CYS A 151 1.73 10.14 -5.76
CA CYS A 151 1.80 11.51 -6.26
C CYS A 151 1.47 12.52 -5.15
N ALA A 152 0.46 12.23 -4.32
CA ALA A 152 0.08 13.09 -3.20
C ALA A 152 1.22 13.22 -2.17
N VAL A 153 1.88 12.11 -1.79
CA VAL A 153 3.02 12.15 -0.85
C VAL A 153 4.20 12.95 -1.41
N ARG A 154 4.49 12.84 -2.72
CA ARG A 154 5.59 13.58 -3.36
C ARG A 154 5.40 15.10 -3.37
N THR A 155 4.19 15.60 -3.13
CA THR A 155 3.94 17.05 -2.99
C THR A 155 4.25 17.58 -1.60
N LEU A 156 4.57 16.71 -0.66
CA LEU A 156 4.98 17.11 0.68
C LEU A 156 6.46 17.45 0.68
N ASP A 157 6.78 18.67 1.07
CA ASP A 157 8.14 19.10 1.37
C ASP A 157 8.35 19.00 2.89
N LEU A 158 8.98 17.91 3.31
CA LEU A 158 9.13 17.56 4.73
C LEU A 158 10.59 17.29 5.05
N ASN A 159 11.02 17.78 6.20
CA ASN A 159 12.34 17.44 6.73
C ASN A 159 12.30 16.07 7.45
N VAL A 160 12.14 15.01 6.66
CA VAL A 160 12.18 13.61 7.09
C VAL A 160 13.04 12.82 6.10
N ARG A 161 13.53 11.64 6.54
CA ARG A 161 14.27 10.74 5.61
C ARG A 161 13.41 10.36 4.40
N ASP A 162 14.07 10.01 3.29
CA ASP A 162 13.36 9.56 2.09
C ASP A 162 12.56 8.27 2.38
N PHE A 163 11.26 8.29 2.11
CA PHE A 163 10.35 7.19 2.38
C PHE A 163 9.37 6.98 1.22
N VAL A 164 8.77 5.80 1.19
CA VAL A 164 7.64 5.46 0.32
C VAL A 164 6.46 4.97 1.18
N ILE A 165 5.25 5.02 0.64
CA ILE A 165 4.04 4.62 1.39
C ILE A 165 4.15 3.18 1.95
N HIS A 166 4.88 2.29 1.29
CA HIS A 166 5.09 0.93 1.80
C HIS A 166 5.87 0.88 3.11
N ASP A 167 6.72 1.87 3.36
CA ASP A 167 7.53 1.97 4.58
C ASP A 167 6.67 2.27 5.82
N PHE A 168 5.43 2.78 5.66
CA PHE A 168 4.50 3.00 6.78
C PHE A 168 4.19 1.73 7.56
N ARG A 169 4.01 0.61 6.85
CA ARG A 169 3.76 -0.68 7.49
C ARG A 169 4.96 -1.15 8.30
N ARG A 170 6.18 -1.00 7.75
CA ARG A 170 7.41 -1.31 8.47
C ARG A 170 7.58 -0.39 9.68
N THR A 171 7.39 0.91 9.48
CA THR A 171 7.45 1.91 10.55
C THR A 171 6.54 1.56 11.72
N ALA A 172 5.26 1.27 11.43
CA ALA A 172 4.31 0.91 12.47
C ALA A 172 4.70 -0.39 13.19
N SER A 173 5.17 -1.41 12.45
CA SER A 173 5.68 -2.65 13.04
C SER A 173 6.87 -2.41 13.95
N THR A 174 7.83 -1.59 13.53
CA THR A 174 9.02 -1.25 14.32
C THR A 174 8.65 -0.52 15.59
N LEU A 175 7.81 0.53 15.50
CA LEU A 175 7.37 1.32 16.65
C LEU A 175 6.57 0.49 17.67
N LEU A 176 5.73 -0.43 17.21
CA LEU A 176 5.01 -1.34 18.10
C LEU A 176 5.96 -2.32 18.80
N HIS A 177 6.94 -2.85 18.08
CA HIS A 177 7.94 -3.75 18.66
C HIS A 177 8.78 -3.04 19.72
N GLU A 178 9.19 -1.78 19.48
CA GLU A 178 9.92 -0.95 20.46
C GLU A 178 9.08 -0.68 21.73
N GLN A 179 7.75 -0.70 21.62
CA GLN A 179 6.81 -0.58 22.74
C GLN A 179 6.50 -1.92 23.43
N GLY A 180 7.17 -3.02 23.01
CA GLY A 180 7.00 -4.34 23.62
C GLY A 180 5.88 -5.19 23.04
N TYR A 181 5.23 -4.77 21.95
CA TYR A 181 4.25 -5.60 21.26
C TYR A 181 4.98 -6.58 20.31
N ASN A 182 4.89 -7.88 20.61
CA ASN A 182 5.40 -8.91 19.71
C ASN A 182 4.46 -9.11 18.52
N SER A 183 5.03 -9.05 17.31
CA SER A 183 4.37 -9.60 16.13
C SER A 183 4.49 -11.14 16.19
N GLY A 184 3.50 -11.82 16.76
CA GLY A 184 3.40 -13.28 16.70
C GLY A 184 3.29 -13.78 15.27
#